data_87758727b9a1fd18c0d67dbf08b67a08
#
_entry.id   87758727b9a1fd18c0d67dbf08b67a08
#
_cell.length_a   1.000
_cell.length_b   1.000
_cell.length_c   1.000
_cell.angle_alpha   90.00
_cell.angle_beta   90.00
_cell.angle_gamma   90.00
#
_symmetry.space_group_name_H-M   'P 1'
#
loop_
_entity.id
_entity.type
_entity.pdbx_description
1 polymer ?
#
loop_
_entity_poly.entity_id
_entity_poly.type
_entity_poly.pdbx_seq_one_letter_code
_entity_poly.pdbx_strand_id
1 'polypeptide(L)'
;MKRIKELYLMIGVLILVFTIGFANLDYYNNESALKADAVLEEPFDKMMAVLTHKRCVNCHPAGDTPLQGEDSHLHNFDVVRGEDDHGLAGYTCSTCHSNENNFYSGVPGAPHWAVAPREMAWEGKTRIEIAQQMMDPSRNGGRSHEDVMKHLTEHELVLWAWEPGVDDEGVPREKPPVSKEEYITAVKEWIASGAVIPAD
;
A
#
# COMPACT_ATOMS: atom_id res chain seq x y z
N MET A 1 -26.92 -14.15 65.60
CA MET A 1 -25.52 -13.92 65.22
C MET A 1 -25.05 -14.86 64.09
N LYS A 2 -25.35 -16.16 64.13
CA LYS A 2 -24.87 -17.13 63.07
C LYS A 2 -25.42 -16.81 61.67
N ARG A 3 -26.73 -16.54 61.54
CA ARG A 3 -27.36 -16.19 60.25
C ARG A 3 -26.82 -14.92 59.56
N ILE A 4 -26.42 -13.93 60.38
CA ILE A 4 -25.86 -12.67 59.83
C ILE A 4 -24.46 -12.89 59.27
N LYS A 5 -23.66 -13.75 59.91
CA LYS A 5 -22.32 -14.12 59.37
C LYS A 5 -22.42 -14.88 58.08
N GLU A 6 -23.39 -15.79 57.94
CA GLU A 6 -23.63 -16.55 56.70
C GLU A 6 -24.10 -15.62 55.56
N LEU A 7 -24.92 -14.61 55.85
CA LEU A 7 -25.36 -13.62 54.89
C LEU A 7 -24.18 -12.77 54.36
N TYR A 8 -23.29 -12.29 55.22
CA TYR A 8 -22.12 -11.54 54.82
C TYR A 8 -21.13 -12.39 54.00
N LEU A 9 -20.98 -13.68 54.30
CA LEU A 9 -20.16 -14.60 53.56
C LEU A 9 -20.71 -14.81 52.14
N MET A 10 -22.03 -14.99 51.99
CA MET A 10 -22.68 -15.13 50.68
C MET A 10 -22.56 -13.86 49.82
N ILE A 11 -22.76 -12.69 50.43
CA ILE A 11 -22.59 -11.40 49.73
C ILE A 11 -21.13 -11.22 49.29
N GLY A 12 -20.16 -11.53 50.14
CA GLY A 12 -18.75 -11.46 49.81
C GLY A 12 -18.36 -12.38 48.65
N VAL A 13 -18.88 -13.62 48.62
CA VAL A 13 -18.65 -14.56 47.52
C VAL A 13 -19.31 -14.06 46.24
N LEU A 14 -20.52 -13.49 46.30
CA LEU A 14 -21.22 -12.96 45.14
C LEU A 14 -20.46 -11.77 44.51
N ILE A 15 -19.95 -10.87 45.36
CA ILE A 15 -19.14 -9.72 44.88
C ILE A 15 -17.84 -10.22 44.25
N LEU A 16 -17.18 -11.21 44.83
CA LEU A 16 -15.94 -11.78 44.28
C LEU A 16 -16.17 -12.44 42.93
N VAL A 17 -17.26 -13.21 42.76
CA VAL A 17 -17.60 -13.83 41.47
C VAL A 17 -17.93 -12.78 40.41
N PHE A 18 -18.64 -11.71 40.82
CA PHE A 18 -18.95 -10.60 39.90
C PHE A 18 -17.68 -9.85 39.42
N THR A 19 -16.77 -9.53 40.35
CA THR A 19 -15.52 -8.82 40.00
C THR A 19 -14.59 -9.66 39.12
N ILE A 20 -14.49 -10.97 39.39
CA ILE A 20 -13.71 -11.88 38.53
C ILE A 20 -14.37 -12.02 37.14
N GLY A 21 -15.71 -12.05 37.08
CA GLY A 21 -16.45 -12.11 35.81
C GLY A 21 -16.19 -10.90 34.93
N PHE A 22 -16.25 -9.69 35.49
CA PHE A 22 -15.96 -8.46 34.72
C PHE A 22 -14.49 -8.38 34.27
N ALA A 23 -13.55 -8.70 35.17
CA ALA A 23 -12.13 -8.68 34.81
C ALA A 23 -11.78 -9.66 33.66
N ASN A 24 -12.44 -10.83 33.63
CA ASN A 24 -12.25 -11.77 32.51
C ASN A 24 -12.90 -11.28 31.20
N LEU A 25 -14.06 -10.63 31.28
CA LEU A 25 -14.71 -10.05 30.07
C LEU A 25 -13.83 -8.96 29.45
N ASP A 26 -13.29 -8.06 30.27
CA ASP A 26 -12.38 -7.00 29.78
C ASP A 26 -11.10 -7.57 29.18
N TYR A 27 -10.54 -8.62 29.78
CA TYR A 27 -9.37 -9.31 29.27
C TYR A 27 -9.63 -9.96 27.90
N TYR A 28 -10.74 -10.72 27.76
CA TYR A 28 -11.12 -11.36 26.49
C TYR A 28 -11.44 -10.35 25.40
N ASN A 29 -12.10 -9.23 25.72
CA ASN A 29 -12.40 -8.17 24.76
C ASN A 29 -11.12 -7.47 24.29
N ASN A 30 -10.18 -7.19 25.19
CA ASN A 30 -8.91 -6.55 24.86
C ASN A 30 -8.01 -7.48 24.01
N GLU A 31 -7.93 -8.77 24.32
CA GLU A 31 -7.17 -9.74 23.53
C GLU A 31 -7.78 -9.94 22.13
N SER A 32 -9.10 -9.91 22.02
CA SER A 32 -9.79 -10.00 20.73
C SER A 32 -9.58 -8.75 19.87
N ALA A 33 -9.59 -7.57 20.48
CA ALA A 33 -9.30 -6.31 19.81
C ALA A 33 -7.85 -6.27 19.32
N LEU A 34 -6.88 -6.62 20.18
CA LEU A 34 -5.45 -6.68 19.81
C LEU A 34 -5.18 -7.68 18.68
N LYS A 35 -5.85 -8.83 18.65
CA LYS A 35 -5.74 -9.80 17.56
C LYS A 35 -6.39 -9.31 16.28
N ALA A 36 -7.53 -8.61 16.37
CA ALA A 36 -8.18 -8.01 15.22
C ALA A 36 -7.29 -6.91 14.60
N ASP A 37 -6.72 -6.04 15.42
CA ASP A 37 -5.79 -5.00 14.95
C ASP A 37 -4.54 -5.60 14.31
N ALA A 38 -3.93 -6.61 14.89
CA ALA A 38 -2.77 -7.31 14.33
C ALA A 38 -3.09 -8.01 12.99
N VAL A 39 -4.29 -8.56 12.83
CA VAL A 39 -4.75 -9.16 11.57
C VAL A 39 -5.02 -8.10 10.50
N LEU A 40 -5.44 -6.88 10.89
CA LEU A 40 -5.65 -5.77 9.96
C LEU A 40 -4.34 -5.10 9.52
N GLU A 41 -3.33 -5.07 10.37
CA GLU A 41 -2.02 -4.50 10.04
C GLU A 41 -1.25 -5.33 9.02
N GLU A 42 -1.32 -6.64 9.06
CA GLU A 42 -0.56 -7.52 8.16
C GLU A 42 -0.86 -7.27 6.65
N PRO A 43 -2.11 -7.18 6.19
CA PRO A 43 -2.42 -6.83 4.80
C PRO A 43 -1.93 -5.43 4.43
N PHE A 44 -2.08 -4.45 5.32
CA PHE A 44 -1.58 -3.09 5.11
C PHE A 44 -0.06 -3.07 4.95
N ASP A 45 0.67 -3.76 5.82
CA ASP A 45 2.14 -3.82 5.80
C ASP A 45 2.66 -4.48 4.52
N LYS A 46 2.06 -5.58 4.08
CA LYS A 46 2.41 -6.25 2.82
C LYS A 46 2.16 -5.35 1.60
N MET A 47 1.01 -4.69 1.56
CA MET A 47 0.70 -3.74 0.50
C MET A 47 1.71 -2.59 0.49
N MET A 48 1.98 -1.98 1.63
CA MET A 48 2.86 -0.82 1.71
C MET A 48 4.33 -1.16 1.46
N ALA A 49 4.78 -2.37 1.75
CA ALA A 49 6.12 -2.84 1.38
C ALA A 49 6.33 -2.82 -0.16
N VAL A 50 5.26 -2.98 -0.93
CA VAL A 50 5.29 -2.85 -2.38
C VAL A 50 5.17 -1.39 -2.80
N LEU A 51 4.22 -0.64 -2.28
CA LEU A 51 3.94 0.73 -2.73
C LEU A 51 5.05 1.72 -2.36
N THR A 52 5.84 1.44 -1.34
CA THR A 52 7.06 2.20 -0.99
C THR A 52 8.31 1.71 -1.72
N HIS A 53 8.23 0.63 -2.49
CA HIS A 53 9.34 0.12 -3.26
C HIS A 53 9.64 1.00 -4.48
N LYS A 54 10.90 1.05 -4.92
CA LYS A 54 11.36 1.86 -6.06
C LYS A 54 10.55 1.63 -7.34
N ARG A 55 10.03 0.42 -7.59
CA ARG A 55 9.19 0.13 -8.78
C ARG A 55 7.89 0.94 -8.81
N CYS A 56 7.41 1.39 -7.67
CA CYS A 56 6.25 2.28 -7.57
C CYS A 56 6.70 3.73 -7.47
N VAL A 57 7.61 4.03 -6.54
CA VAL A 57 8.04 5.40 -6.22
C VAL A 57 8.68 6.09 -7.43
N ASN A 58 9.43 5.37 -8.29
CA ASN A 58 10.05 5.95 -9.48
C ASN A 58 9.04 6.56 -10.46
N CYS A 59 7.83 6.00 -10.55
CA CYS A 59 6.73 6.57 -11.34
C CYS A 59 5.87 7.57 -10.57
N HIS A 60 6.07 7.69 -9.26
CA HIS A 60 5.37 8.61 -8.35
C HIS A 60 6.32 9.68 -7.76
N PRO A 61 7.07 10.44 -8.61
CA PRO A 61 8.09 11.40 -8.15
C PRO A 61 7.46 12.60 -7.44
N ALA A 62 8.22 13.24 -6.55
CA ALA A 62 7.82 14.50 -5.91
C ALA A 62 7.81 15.67 -6.91
N GLY A 63 8.69 15.62 -7.92
CA GLY A 63 8.80 16.62 -8.98
C GLY A 63 8.11 16.24 -10.28
N ASP A 64 8.51 16.92 -11.35
CA ASP A 64 7.99 16.66 -12.71
C ASP A 64 8.80 15.62 -13.47
N THR A 65 10.02 15.38 -13.07
CA THR A 65 10.89 14.36 -13.69
C THR A 65 10.66 13.04 -12.97
N PRO A 66 10.29 11.95 -13.68
CA PRO A 66 10.24 10.62 -13.09
C PRO A 66 11.63 10.17 -12.62
N LEU A 67 11.68 9.19 -11.74
CA LEU A 67 12.93 8.54 -11.34
C LEU A 67 13.16 7.27 -12.18
N GLN A 68 14.42 6.85 -12.27
CA GLN A 68 14.80 5.59 -12.95
C GLN A 68 15.95 4.89 -12.21
N GLY A 69 16.23 3.67 -12.65
CA GLY A 69 17.33 2.86 -12.10
C GLY A 69 17.02 2.21 -10.77
N GLU A 70 18.00 1.46 -10.28
CA GLU A 70 17.92 0.78 -8.98
C GLU A 70 18.24 1.73 -7.81
N ASP A 71 18.88 2.84 -8.11
CA ASP A 71 19.24 3.92 -7.19
C ASP A 71 18.23 5.09 -7.18
N SER A 72 17.16 5.00 -7.99
CA SER A 72 16.11 6.02 -8.08
C SER A 72 16.64 7.43 -8.44
N HIS A 73 17.62 7.51 -9.35
CA HIS A 73 18.07 8.81 -9.86
C HIS A 73 17.04 9.43 -10.83
N LEU A 74 17.16 10.73 -11.09
CA LEU A 74 16.31 11.42 -12.05
C LEU A 74 16.44 10.78 -13.45
N HIS A 75 15.31 10.67 -14.15
CA HIS A 75 15.26 10.08 -15.48
C HIS A 75 16.21 10.82 -16.45
N ASN A 76 17.02 10.05 -17.18
CA ASN A 76 17.89 10.58 -18.21
C ASN A 76 17.10 11.30 -19.32
N PHE A 77 17.78 12.08 -20.14
CA PHE A 77 17.22 12.79 -21.30
C PHE A 77 16.23 13.92 -20.96
N ASP A 78 16.31 14.50 -19.78
CA ASP A 78 15.47 15.62 -19.32
C ASP A 78 13.97 15.38 -19.52
N VAL A 79 13.53 14.13 -19.34
CA VAL A 79 12.12 13.75 -19.42
C VAL A 79 11.34 14.42 -18.30
N VAL A 80 10.19 14.98 -18.63
CA VAL A 80 9.25 15.58 -17.67
C VAL A 80 7.84 15.04 -17.88
N ARG A 81 7.01 15.14 -16.83
CA ARG A 81 5.63 14.66 -16.76
C ARG A 81 4.75 15.14 -17.93
N GLY A 82 4.86 16.42 -18.30
CA GLY A 82 3.92 17.06 -19.24
C GLY A 82 2.56 17.40 -18.56
N GLU A 83 1.61 17.88 -19.35
CA GLU A 83 0.29 18.30 -18.87
C GLU A 83 -0.65 17.12 -18.56
N ASP A 84 -0.46 16.01 -19.29
CA ASP A 84 -1.32 14.81 -19.24
C ASP A 84 -0.59 13.58 -18.66
N ASP A 85 0.52 13.78 -17.94
CA ASP A 85 1.34 12.74 -17.31
C ASP A 85 2.04 11.79 -18.31
N HIS A 86 2.02 12.07 -19.61
CA HIS A 86 2.58 11.23 -20.68
C HIS A 86 3.81 11.84 -21.36
N GLY A 87 4.43 12.86 -20.78
CA GLY A 87 5.57 13.59 -21.34
C GLY A 87 5.15 14.82 -22.17
N LEU A 88 6.10 15.43 -22.84
CA LEU A 88 5.86 16.62 -23.67
C LEU A 88 5.35 16.25 -25.06
N ALA A 89 4.57 17.13 -25.68
CA ALA A 89 4.16 16.98 -27.08
C ALA A 89 5.40 16.81 -27.99
N GLY A 90 5.45 15.72 -28.74
CA GLY A 90 6.59 15.35 -29.58
C GLY A 90 7.74 14.64 -28.85
N TYR A 91 7.68 14.50 -27.54
CA TYR A 91 8.61 13.73 -26.71
C TYR A 91 7.88 13.03 -25.57
N THR A 92 6.95 12.16 -25.94
CA THR A 92 6.11 11.40 -25.00
C THR A 92 6.83 10.19 -24.44
N CYS A 93 6.37 9.67 -23.33
CA CYS A 93 6.87 8.43 -22.73
C CYS A 93 6.90 7.27 -23.73
N SER A 94 5.87 7.14 -24.56
CA SER A 94 5.75 6.11 -25.60
C SER A 94 6.76 6.24 -26.76
N THR A 95 7.54 7.33 -26.83
CA THR A 95 8.65 7.45 -27.78
C THR A 95 9.73 6.39 -27.52
N CYS A 96 9.96 6.04 -26.25
CA CYS A 96 10.95 5.05 -25.83
C CYS A 96 10.31 3.80 -25.20
N HIS A 97 9.23 3.98 -24.43
CA HIS A 97 8.56 2.89 -23.71
C HIS A 97 7.41 2.30 -24.54
N SER A 98 7.58 1.06 -24.99
CA SER A 98 6.55 0.31 -25.69
C SER A 98 5.61 -0.42 -24.69
N ASN A 99 4.66 -1.20 -25.22
CA ASN A 99 3.78 -2.03 -24.39
C ASN A 99 4.48 -3.25 -23.75
N GLU A 100 5.76 -3.48 -24.05
CA GLU A 100 6.54 -4.61 -23.56
C GLU A 100 7.97 -4.18 -23.25
N ASN A 101 8.62 -4.88 -22.31
CA ASN A 101 10.04 -4.68 -22.03
C ASN A 101 10.90 -4.98 -23.25
N ASN A 102 11.87 -4.13 -23.55
CA ASN A 102 12.87 -4.39 -24.57
C ASN A 102 14.13 -4.99 -23.94
N PHE A 103 14.29 -6.30 -24.06
CA PHE A 103 15.43 -7.04 -23.48
C PHE A 103 16.78 -6.76 -24.16
N TYR A 104 16.80 -6.09 -25.32
CA TYR A 104 18.04 -5.76 -26.01
C TYR A 104 18.59 -4.39 -25.60
N SER A 105 17.71 -3.43 -25.35
CA SER A 105 18.11 -2.08 -24.94
C SER A 105 17.95 -1.83 -23.44
N GLY A 106 17.35 -2.78 -22.73
CA GLY A 106 17.00 -2.59 -21.33
C GLY A 106 15.89 -1.57 -21.08
N VAL A 107 15.25 -1.00 -22.09
CA VAL A 107 14.15 -0.05 -21.90
C VAL A 107 12.92 -0.80 -21.41
N PRO A 108 12.37 -0.43 -20.23
CA PRO A 108 11.16 -1.07 -19.72
C PRO A 108 9.92 -0.63 -20.51
N GLY A 109 8.88 -1.47 -20.50
CA GLY A 109 7.64 -1.16 -21.17
C GLY A 109 6.47 -1.95 -20.60
N ALA A 110 5.32 -1.31 -20.59
CA ALA A 110 4.01 -1.88 -20.30
C ALA A 110 2.93 -1.02 -20.95
N PRO A 111 1.72 -1.54 -21.17
CA PRO A 111 0.60 -0.73 -21.61
C PRO A 111 0.36 0.47 -20.67
N HIS A 112 -0.02 1.60 -21.26
CA HIS A 112 -0.31 2.84 -20.52
C HIS A 112 0.88 3.43 -19.75
N TRP A 113 2.11 3.28 -20.28
CA TRP A 113 3.31 3.84 -19.64
C TRP A 113 3.21 5.35 -19.46
N ALA A 114 3.22 5.80 -18.20
CA ALA A 114 3.02 7.19 -17.81
C ALA A 114 3.63 7.47 -16.43
N VAL A 115 3.77 8.73 -16.10
CA VAL A 115 4.08 9.19 -14.73
C VAL A 115 2.76 9.32 -13.96
N ALA A 116 2.75 9.05 -12.67
CA ALA A 116 1.57 9.26 -11.86
C ALA A 116 1.22 10.76 -11.75
N PRO A 117 -0.06 11.14 -11.61
CA PRO A 117 -0.44 12.53 -11.40
C PRO A 117 0.29 13.17 -10.22
N ARG A 118 0.53 14.47 -10.29
CA ARG A 118 1.29 15.21 -9.25
C ARG A 118 0.69 15.06 -7.85
N GLU A 119 -0.62 14.98 -7.76
CA GLU A 119 -1.35 14.75 -6.51
C GLU A 119 -1.06 13.39 -5.89
N MET A 120 -0.53 12.46 -6.68
CA MET A 120 -0.13 11.10 -6.28
C MET A 120 1.40 10.94 -6.19
N ALA A 121 2.12 12.00 -5.85
CA ALA A 121 3.55 11.93 -5.55
C ALA A 121 3.79 11.15 -4.25
N TRP A 122 4.69 10.13 -4.31
CA TRP A 122 5.02 9.26 -3.17
C TRP A 122 6.48 9.36 -2.72
N GLU A 123 7.35 9.88 -3.57
CA GLU A 123 8.75 10.10 -3.23
C GLU A 123 8.88 10.92 -1.93
N GLY A 124 9.63 10.38 -0.97
CA GLY A 124 9.85 10.99 0.33
C GLY A 124 8.67 10.92 1.32
N LYS A 125 7.58 10.22 0.97
CA LYS A 125 6.42 10.05 1.85
C LYS A 125 6.50 8.76 2.66
N THR A 126 5.89 8.84 3.85
CA THR A 126 5.67 7.67 4.70
C THR A 126 4.56 6.80 4.12
N ARG A 127 4.53 5.54 4.55
CA ARG A 127 3.47 4.58 4.19
C ARG A 127 2.06 5.10 4.54
N ILE A 128 1.94 5.82 5.65
CA ILE A 128 0.67 6.41 6.10
C ILE A 128 0.22 7.53 5.15
N GLU A 129 1.13 8.44 4.79
CA GLU A 129 0.85 9.53 3.85
C GLU A 129 0.46 9.01 2.46
N ILE A 130 1.12 7.95 1.96
CA ILE A 130 0.77 7.30 0.70
C ILE A 130 -0.65 6.73 0.78
N ALA A 131 -0.98 5.98 1.84
CA ALA A 131 -2.29 5.41 2.04
C ALA A 131 -3.39 6.50 2.12
N GLN A 132 -3.14 7.58 2.86
CA GLN A 132 -4.04 8.72 2.95
C GLN A 132 -4.28 9.38 1.57
N GLN A 133 -3.23 9.52 0.75
CA GLN A 133 -3.37 10.05 -0.61
C GLN A 133 -4.22 9.13 -1.49
N MET A 134 -3.96 7.83 -1.46
CA MET A 134 -4.73 6.85 -2.25
C MET A 134 -6.22 6.83 -1.91
N MET A 135 -6.55 7.04 -0.63
CA MET A 135 -7.93 6.99 -0.15
C MET A 135 -8.64 8.35 -0.19
N ASP A 136 -7.98 9.43 -0.58
CA ASP A 136 -8.56 10.76 -0.74
C ASP A 136 -9.05 10.99 -2.19
N PRO A 137 -10.37 11.01 -2.45
CA PRO A 137 -10.91 11.22 -3.80
C PRO A 137 -10.50 12.54 -4.44
N SER A 138 -10.17 13.56 -3.65
CA SER A 138 -9.70 14.85 -4.17
C SER A 138 -8.28 14.77 -4.76
N ARG A 139 -7.52 13.73 -4.44
CA ARG A 139 -6.13 13.52 -4.83
C ARG A 139 -5.95 12.32 -5.77
N ASN A 140 -6.76 11.27 -5.61
CA ASN A 140 -6.64 10.03 -6.37
C ASN A 140 -7.39 10.05 -7.72
N GLY A 141 -7.81 11.22 -8.19
CA GLY A 141 -8.58 11.37 -9.43
C GLY A 141 -10.05 10.97 -9.30
N GLY A 142 -10.64 11.07 -8.09
CA GLY A 142 -12.05 10.78 -7.83
C GLY A 142 -12.36 9.28 -7.71
N ARG A 143 -11.35 8.43 -7.53
CA ARG A 143 -11.53 6.97 -7.44
C ARG A 143 -12.20 6.57 -6.14
N SER A 144 -13.18 5.67 -6.24
CA SER A 144 -13.74 4.94 -5.11
C SER A 144 -12.75 3.90 -4.57
N HIS A 145 -13.02 3.33 -3.40
CA HIS A 145 -12.21 2.22 -2.86
C HIS A 145 -12.14 1.02 -3.83
N GLU A 146 -13.23 0.72 -4.53
CA GLU A 146 -13.26 -0.33 -5.55
C GLU A 146 -12.37 0.01 -6.75
N ASP A 147 -12.39 1.25 -7.22
CA ASP A 147 -11.55 1.70 -8.34
C ASP A 147 -10.07 1.70 -7.95
N VAL A 148 -9.74 2.11 -6.71
CA VAL A 148 -8.38 1.99 -6.16
C VAL A 148 -7.95 0.53 -6.12
N MET A 149 -8.79 -0.37 -5.60
CA MET A 149 -8.49 -1.80 -5.59
C MET A 149 -8.23 -2.34 -6.99
N LYS A 150 -9.10 -2.05 -7.96
CA LYS A 150 -8.91 -2.49 -9.36
C LYS A 150 -7.63 -1.93 -9.95
N HIS A 151 -7.35 -0.63 -9.74
CA HIS A 151 -6.12 -0.03 -10.22
C HIS A 151 -4.88 -0.74 -9.65
N LEU A 152 -4.86 -1.02 -8.36
CA LEU A 152 -3.72 -1.66 -7.70
C LEU A 152 -3.55 -3.14 -8.08
N THR A 153 -4.64 -3.86 -8.41
CA THR A 153 -4.61 -5.32 -8.58
C THR A 153 -4.80 -5.80 -10.01
N GLU A 154 -5.21 -4.93 -10.95
CA GLU A 154 -5.56 -5.32 -12.30
C GLU A 154 -4.86 -4.47 -13.38
N HIS A 155 -4.38 -3.25 -13.04
CA HIS A 155 -3.77 -2.36 -14.02
C HIS A 155 -2.39 -2.86 -14.46
N GLU A 156 -2.20 -3.03 -15.77
CA GLU A 156 -1.00 -3.65 -16.36
C GLU A 156 0.29 -2.91 -15.98
N LEU A 157 0.28 -1.58 -15.96
CA LEU A 157 1.44 -0.78 -15.55
C LEU A 157 1.80 -0.99 -14.06
N VAL A 158 0.82 -1.15 -13.18
CA VAL A 158 1.07 -1.46 -11.77
C VAL A 158 1.67 -2.86 -11.64
N LEU A 159 1.07 -3.85 -12.32
CA LEU A 159 1.52 -5.24 -12.27
C LEU A 159 2.86 -5.50 -12.96
N TRP A 160 3.31 -4.58 -13.82
CA TRP A 160 4.65 -4.59 -14.39
C TRP A 160 5.75 -4.65 -13.32
N ALA A 161 5.52 -4.13 -12.13
CA ALA A 161 6.50 -4.15 -11.03
C ALA A 161 7.07 -5.55 -10.72
N TRP A 162 6.33 -6.62 -11.02
CA TRP A 162 6.78 -8.01 -10.82
C TRP A 162 7.44 -8.62 -12.06
N GLU A 163 7.37 -7.95 -13.20
CA GLU A 163 8.00 -8.34 -14.46
C GLU A 163 8.81 -7.17 -15.06
N PRO A 164 9.73 -6.56 -14.29
CA PRO A 164 10.35 -5.29 -14.67
C PRO A 164 11.44 -5.44 -15.75
N GLY A 165 11.68 -6.64 -16.24
CA GLY A 165 12.68 -6.93 -17.27
C GLY A 165 14.10 -6.81 -16.76
N VAL A 166 15.00 -6.43 -17.66
CA VAL A 166 16.43 -6.23 -17.41
C VAL A 166 16.82 -4.77 -17.65
N ASP A 167 17.94 -4.33 -17.10
CA ASP A 167 18.54 -3.04 -17.39
C ASP A 167 19.32 -3.06 -18.73
N ASP A 168 20.04 -2.01 -19.06
CA ASP A 168 20.84 -1.86 -20.26
C ASP A 168 22.11 -2.74 -20.28
N GLU A 169 22.53 -3.25 -19.12
CA GLU A 169 23.61 -4.24 -18.99
C GLU A 169 23.07 -5.70 -19.06
N GLY A 170 21.76 -5.88 -19.16
CA GLY A 170 21.08 -7.18 -19.16
C GLY A 170 20.91 -7.80 -17.77
N VAL A 171 21.09 -7.01 -16.71
CA VAL A 171 20.88 -7.47 -15.32
C VAL A 171 19.39 -7.40 -14.97
N PRO A 172 18.81 -8.47 -14.41
CA PRO A 172 17.42 -8.45 -13.96
C PRO A 172 17.16 -7.36 -12.92
N ARG A 173 16.13 -6.55 -13.16
CA ARG A 173 15.71 -5.52 -12.21
C ARG A 173 15.12 -6.13 -10.96
N GLU A 174 15.38 -5.50 -9.81
CA GLU A 174 14.82 -5.91 -8.52
C GLU A 174 13.29 -5.85 -8.55
N LYS A 175 12.66 -6.89 -8.02
CA LYS A 175 11.20 -6.98 -7.85
C LYS A 175 10.82 -6.50 -6.45
N PRO A 176 9.54 -6.11 -6.23
CA PRO A 176 9.04 -5.86 -4.89
C PRO A 176 9.26 -7.06 -3.94
N PRO A 177 9.38 -6.81 -2.62
CA PRO A 177 9.72 -7.86 -1.65
C PRO A 177 8.57 -8.84 -1.36
N VAL A 178 7.36 -8.52 -1.80
CA VAL A 178 6.15 -9.36 -1.65
C VAL A 178 5.78 -9.92 -3.01
N SER A 179 5.37 -11.18 -3.08
CA SER A 179 4.91 -11.79 -4.34
C SER A 179 3.67 -11.08 -4.88
N LYS A 180 3.43 -11.16 -6.19
CA LYS A 180 2.27 -10.54 -6.83
C LYS A 180 0.94 -11.05 -6.23
N GLU A 181 0.86 -12.35 -5.98
CA GLU A 181 -0.32 -13.01 -5.44
C GLU A 181 -0.60 -12.56 -3.99
N GLU A 182 0.42 -12.48 -3.15
CA GLU A 182 0.30 -12.00 -1.77
C GLU A 182 -0.08 -10.52 -1.72
N TYR A 183 0.53 -9.69 -2.59
CA TYR A 183 0.17 -8.27 -2.70
C TYR A 183 -1.29 -8.07 -3.11
N ILE A 184 -1.74 -8.77 -4.18
CA ILE A 184 -3.14 -8.69 -4.65
C ILE A 184 -4.11 -9.10 -3.53
N THR A 185 -3.78 -10.17 -2.81
CA THR A 185 -4.57 -10.64 -1.66
C THR A 185 -4.62 -9.58 -0.57
N ALA A 186 -3.47 -9.04 -0.19
CA ALA A 186 -3.35 -8.01 0.84
C ALA A 186 -4.13 -6.73 0.50
N VAL A 187 -4.06 -6.25 -0.74
CA VAL A 187 -4.86 -5.09 -1.19
C VAL A 187 -6.36 -5.36 -1.06
N LYS A 188 -6.83 -6.53 -1.50
CA LYS A 188 -8.25 -6.90 -1.44
C LYS A 188 -8.73 -7.02 0.01
N GLU A 189 -7.95 -7.65 0.87
CA GLU A 189 -8.27 -7.80 2.30
C GLU A 189 -8.29 -6.45 3.00
N TRP A 190 -7.32 -5.58 2.76
CA TRP A 190 -7.27 -4.24 3.33
C TRP A 190 -8.48 -3.40 2.91
N ILE A 191 -8.84 -3.38 1.63
CA ILE A 191 -10.04 -2.68 1.14
C ILE A 191 -11.32 -3.28 1.74
N ALA A 192 -11.43 -4.61 1.81
CA ALA A 192 -12.60 -5.30 2.36
C ALA A 192 -12.79 -5.03 3.87
N SER A 193 -11.70 -4.80 4.60
CA SER A 193 -11.73 -4.41 6.02
C SER A 193 -12.05 -2.93 6.27
N GLY A 194 -12.34 -2.15 5.20
CA GLY A 194 -12.68 -0.74 5.28
C GLY A 194 -11.51 0.21 5.06
N ALA A 195 -10.39 -0.27 4.52
CA ALA A 195 -9.17 0.49 4.22
C ALA A 195 -8.64 1.26 5.44
N VAL A 196 -8.62 0.59 6.60
CA VAL A 196 -8.14 1.17 7.85
C VAL A 196 -6.64 1.49 7.72
N ILE A 197 -6.27 2.74 7.98
CA ILE A 197 -4.89 3.20 7.99
C ILE A 197 -4.43 3.18 9.45
N PRO A 198 -3.38 2.43 9.81
CA PRO A 198 -2.84 2.42 11.17
C PRO A 198 -2.43 3.82 11.65
N ALA A 199 -2.51 4.05 12.94
CA ALA A 199 -1.89 5.23 13.55
C ALA A 199 -0.36 5.06 13.56
N ASP A 200 0.38 6.18 13.40
CA ASP A 200 1.84 6.20 13.53
C ASP A 200 2.30 5.83 14.95
#